data_946791fd9436307335448d50cbb6cd12
#
_entry.id   946791fd9436307335448d50cbb6cd12
#
_cell.length_a   1.000
_cell.length_b   1.000
_cell.length_c   1.000
_cell.angle_alpha   90.00
_cell.angle_beta   90.00
_cell.angle_gamma   90.00
#
_symmetry.space_group_name_H-M   'P 1'
#
loop_
_entity.id
_entity.type
_entity.pdbx_description
1 polymer ?
#
loop_
_entity_poly.entity_id
_entity_poly.type
_entity_poly.pdbx_seq_one_letter_code
_entity_poly.pdbx_strand_id
1 'polypeptide(L)'
;LPEDGAYTTKEDVALYIYTYGRLPDNFITKKEAQALGWSGGSLEPYAPGQCLCIGGNRFGNYEGLLPDAKGRTYTECDIDTLGSKSRGAKRIVFSNDGLIYYTEDHYESFELLYGDEGDG
;
A
#
# COMPACT_ATOMS: atom_id res chain seq x y z
N LEU A 1 4.79 -10.36 12.93
CA LEU A 1 3.35 -10.43 12.61
C LEU A 1 3.05 -11.76 11.92
N PRO A 2 1.94 -12.43 12.26
CA PRO A 2 1.52 -13.64 11.54
C PRO A 2 1.29 -13.36 10.05
N GLU A 3 1.73 -14.28 9.22
CA GLU A 3 1.66 -14.10 7.76
C GLU A 3 0.22 -14.10 7.24
N ASP A 4 -0.69 -14.79 7.91
CA ASP A 4 -2.09 -14.89 7.50
C ASP A 4 -3.01 -13.87 8.19
N GLY A 5 -2.43 -12.91 8.92
CA GLY A 5 -3.22 -11.88 9.58
C GLY A 5 -3.67 -10.78 8.62
N ALA A 6 -4.65 -10.00 9.05
CA ALA A 6 -5.13 -8.83 8.32
C ALA A 6 -4.58 -7.58 9.00
N TYR A 7 -3.99 -6.68 8.22
CA TYR A 7 -3.33 -5.49 8.74
C TYR A 7 -3.77 -4.27 7.96
N THR A 8 -3.95 -3.13 8.65
CA THR A 8 -4.48 -1.92 8.03
C THR A 8 -3.71 -0.66 8.38
N THR A 9 -2.88 -0.69 9.44
CA THR A 9 -2.15 0.48 9.90
C THR A 9 -0.82 0.65 9.19
N LYS A 10 -0.33 1.88 9.17
CA LYS A 10 0.99 2.21 8.60
C LYS A 10 2.08 1.29 9.16
N GLU A 11 2.14 1.18 10.50
CA GLU A 11 3.19 0.42 11.18
C GLU A 11 3.13 -1.06 10.85
N ASP A 12 1.94 -1.65 10.94
CA ASP A 12 1.78 -3.08 10.71
C ASP A 12 2.00 -3.46 9.26
N VAL A 13 1.45 -2.67 8.32
CA VAL A 13 1.58 -2.96 6.89
C VAL A 13 3.04 -2.82 6.46
N ALA A 14 3.72 -1.77 6.92
CA ALA A 14 5.13 -1.58 6.59
C ALA A 14 5.98 -2.74 7.12
N LEU A 15 5.75 -3.15 8.37
CA LEU A 15 6.49 -4.26 8.97
C LEU A 15 6.20 -5.57 8.24
N TYR A 16 4.94 -5.79 7.84
CA TYR A 16 4.57 -6.98 7.08
C TYR A 16 5.33 -7.05 5.74
N ILE A 17 5.34 -5.95 5.01
CA ILE A 17 6.05 -5.89 3.72
C ILE A 17 7.55 -6.10 3.93
N TYR A 18 8.12 -5.49 4.98
CA TYR A 18 9.53 -5.67 5.31
C TYR A 18 9.85 -7.15 5.62
N THR A 19 8.95 -7.82 6.32
CA THR A 19 9.16 -9.20 6.77
C THR A 19 8.95 -10.22 5.64
N TYR A 20 7.88 -10.04 4.84
CA TYR A 20 7.44 -11.06 3.88
C TYR A 20 7.63 -10.66 2.42
N GLY A 21 7.95 -9.40 2.14
CA GLY A 21 8.20 -8.93 0.78
C GLY A 21 6.95 -8.76 -0.08
N ARG A 22 5.77 -8.75 0.52
CA ARG A 22 4.49 -8.62 -0.19
C ARG A 22 3.44 -8.01 0.72
N LEU A 23 2.31 -7.62 0.13
CA LEU A 23 1.17 -7.10 0.92
C LEU A 23 0.47 -8.21 1.70
N PRO A 24 -0.14 -7.87 2.85
CA PRO A 24 -1.04 -8.79 3.54
C PRO A 24 -2.20 -9.23 2.64
N ASP A 25 -2.79 -10.38 2.95
CA ASP A 25 -3.85 -10.96 2.12
C ASP A 25 -5.14 -10.14 2.11
N ASN A 26 -5.32 -9.21 3.05
CA ASN A 26 -6.50 -8.35 3.07
C ASN A 26 -6.42 -7.17 2.09
N PHE A 27 -5.36 -7.08 1.29
CA PHE A 27 -5.27 -6.06 0.24
C PHE A 27 -5.67 -6.66 -1.10
N ILE A 28 -6.53 -5.91 -1.82
CA ILE A 28 -6.97 -6.30 -3.16
C ILE A 28 -6.77 -5.12 -4.10
N THR A 29 -6.56 -5.42 -5.38
CA THR A 29 -6.37 -4.39 -6.39
C THR A 29 -7.69 -3.69 -6.70
N LYS A 30 -7.60 -2.53 -7.37
CA LYS A 30 -8.80 -1.81 -7.81
C LYS A 30 -9.66 -2.68 -8.71
N LYS A 31 -9.04 -3.46 -9.60
CA LYS A 31 -9.78 -4.35 -10.50
C LYS A 31 -10.54 -5.43 -9.73
N GLU A 32 -9.89 -6.01 -8.72
CA GLU A 32 -10.54 -7.02 -7.88
C GLU A 32 -11.69 -6.41 -7.07
N ALA A 33 -11.49 -5.19 -6.55
CA ALA A 33 -12.54 -4.48 -5.81
C ALA A 33 -13.73 -4.17 -6.71
N GLN A 34 -13.47 -3.72 -7.94
CA GLN A 34 -14.54 -3.44 -8.91
C GLN A 34 -15.35 -4.69 -9.24
N ALA A 35 -14.71 -5.86 -9.25
CA ALA A 35 -15.41 -7.12 -9.45
C ALA A 35 -16.40 -7.44 -8.32
N LEU A 36 -16.20 -6.84 -7.13
CA LEU A 36 -17.14 -6.96 -6.01
C LEU A 36 -18.25 -5.91 -6.06
N GLY A 37 -18.20 -4.98 -7.00
CA GLY A 37 -19.17 -3.89 -7.11
C GLY A 37 -18.66 -2.54 -6.61
N TRP A 38 -17.42 -2.46 -6.15
CA TRP A 38 -16.83 -1.24 -5.61
C TRP A 38 -16.64 -0.20 -6.71
N SER A 39 -16.99 1.04 -6.40
CA SER A 39 -16.80 2.19 -7.32
C SER A 39 -16.18 3.39 -6.63
N GLY A 40 -15.57 3.18 -5.46
CA GLY A 40 -14.92 4.21 -4.66
C GLY A 40 -15.29 4.10 -3.21
N GLY A 41 -14.53 4.77 -2.36
CA GLY A 41 -14.77 4.78 -0.91
C GLY A 41 -14.37 3.49 -0.22
N SER A 42 -15.06 3.19 0.86
CA SER A 42 -14.78 2.03 1.71
C SER A 42 -15.15 0.71 1.04
N LEU A 43 -14.39 -0.33 1.31
CA LEU A 43 -14.72 -1.69 0.88
C LEU A 43 -15.66 -2.42 1.86
N GLU A 44 -15.90 -1.87 3.04
CA GLU A 44 -16.71 -2.53 4.06
C GLU A 44 -18.09 -2.95 3.56
N PRO A 45 -18.84 -2.13 2.81
CA PRO A 45 -20.15 -2.54 2.32
C PRO A 45 -20.13 -3.74 1.37
N TYR A 46 -19.00 -3.99 0.71
CA TYR A 46 -18.87 -5.06 -0.28
C TYR A 46 -18.29 -6.34 0.29
N ALA A 47 -17.61 -6.24 1.44
CA ALA A 47 -17.00 -7.39 2.11
C ALA A 47 -16.99 -7.15 3.63
N PRO A 48 -18.19 -7.17 4.26
CA PRO A 48 -18.29 -6.80 5.68
C PRO A 48 -17.42 -7.67 6.59
N GLY A 49 -16.70 -7.01 7.50
CA GLY A 49 -15.91 -7.70 8.52
C GLY A 49 -14.61 -8.30 8.05
N GLN A 50 -14.24 -8.13 6.78
CA GLN A 50 -13.02 -8.74 6.23
C GLN A 50 -11.81 -7.81 6.26
N CYS A 51 -11.98 -6.56 6.64
CA CYS A 51 -10.91 -5.56 6.69
C CYS A 51 -10.17 -5.40 5.37
N LEU A 52 -10.88 -5.52 4.25
CA LEU A 52 -10.26 -5.38 2.94
C LEU A 52 -9.83 -3.93 2.68
N CYS A 53 -8.66 -3.80 2.07
CA CYS A 53 -8.09 -2.50 1.70
C CYS A 53 -7.66 -2.54 0.23
N ILE A 54 -7.67 -1.39 -0.42
CA ILE A 54 -7.17 -1.26 -1.80
C ILE A 54 -5.64 -1.28 -1.77
N GLY A 55 -5.04 -2.15 -2.56
CA GLY A 55 -3.59 -2.20 -2.69
C GLY A 55 -3.16 -3.22 -3.72
N GLY A 56 -1.89 -3.09 -4.16
CA GLY A 56 -1.31 -4.01 -5.13
C GLY A 56 -1.23 -3.43 -6.54
N ASN A 57 -1.74 -2.24 -6.78
CA ASN A 57 -1.61 -1.59 -8.06
C ASN A 57 -0.22 -0.99 -8.24
N ARG A 58 0.23 -0.93 -9.49
CA ARG A 58 1.52 -0.35 -9.83
C ARG A 58 1.51 1.15 -9.58
N PHE A 59 2.58 1.63 -8.91
CA PHE A 59 2.81 3.07 -8.78
C PHE A 59 3.87 3.46 -9.79
N GLY A 60 3.53 4.38 -10.71
CA GLY A 60 4.39 4.69 -11.85
C GLY A 60 5.59 5.57 -11.54
N ASN A 61 5.60 6.28 -10.41
CA ASN A 61 6.68 7.21 -10.05
C ASN A 61 6.93 8.24 -11.16
N TYR A 62 5.87 8.70 -11.81
CA TYR A 62 6.00 9.58 -12.99
C TYR A 62 6.63 10.94 -12.67
N GLU A 63 6.47 11.41 -11.44
CA GLU A 63 7.06 12.67 -11.01
C GLU A 63 8.50 12.53 -10.52
N GLY A 64 8.99 11.29 -10.42
CA GLY A 64 10.37 11.03 -10.04
C GLY A 64 10.72 11.36 -8.62
N LEU A 65 9.76 11.42 -7.71
CA LEU A 65 10.02 11.75 -6.31
C LEU A 65 10.71 10.61 -5.56
N LEU A 66 10.54 9.36 -6.04
CA LEU A 66 11.21 8.21 -5.47
C LEU A 66 12.41 7.81 -6.33
N PRO A 67 13.47 7.25 -5.72
CA PRO A 67 14.66 6.89 -6.48
C PRO A 67 14.36 5.77 -7.48
N ASP A 68 14.82 5.95 -8.70
CA ASP A 68 14.63 4.98 -9.77
C ASP A 68 15.89 4.13 -9.92
N ALA A 69 15.74 2.92 -10.45
CA ALA A 69 16.85 2.03 -10.74
C ALA A 69 16.41 1.00 -11.77
N LYS A 70 17.37 0.42 -12.47
CA LYS A 70 17.07 -0.59 -13.48
C LYS A 70 16.35 -1.77 -12.83
N GLY A 71 15.22 -2.15 -13.38
CA GLY A 71 14.42 -3.27 -12.89
C GLY A 71 13.57 -2.96 -11.66
N ARG A 72 13.67 -1.76 -11.12
CA ARG A 72 12.89 -1.39 -9.94
C ARG A 72 11.47 -1.01 -10.34
N THR A 73 10.50 -1.57 -9.62
CA THR A 73 9.10 -1.21 -9.75
C THR A 73 8.54 -0.89 -8.38
N TYR A 74 7.50 -0.06 -8.35
CA TYR A 74 6.82 0.32 -7.12
C TYR A 74 5.37 -0.14 -7.15
N THR A 75 4.86 -0.49 -5.97
CA THR A 75 3.48 -0.90 -5.75
C THR A 75 2.90 -0.03 -4.65
N GLU A 76 1.63 0.34 -4.77
CA GLU A 76 0.96 1.20 -3.80
C GLU A 76 -0.13 0.46 -3.05
N CYS A 77 -0.43 0.95 -1.84
CA CYS A 77 -1.59 0.48 -1.08
C CYS A 77 -2.10 1.58 -0.16
N ASP A 78 -3.42 1.51 0.12
CA ASP A 78 -4.04 2.39 1.10
C ASP A 78 -3.72 1.90 2.51
N ILE A 79 -3.58 2.82 3.46
CA ILE A 79 -3.43 2.45 4.87
C ILE A 79 -4.29 3.37 5.73
N ASP A 80 -4.52 2.92 6.97
CA ASP A 80 -5.26 3.69 7.99
C ASP A 80 -6.67 4.06 7.54
N THR A 81 -7.32 3.17 6.78
CA THR A 81 -8.66 3.39 6.25
C THR A 81 -9.76 2.68 7.04
N LEU A 82 -9.39 1.86 8.03
CA LEU A 82 -10.36 1.09 8.80
C LEU A 82 -11.33 2.04 9.52
N GLY A 83 -12.63 1.80 9.35
CA GLY A 83 -13.66 2.66 9.93
C GLY A 83 -13.92 3.95 9.19
N SER A 84 -13.20 4.23 8.12
CA SER A 84 -13.38 5.43 7.30
C SER A 84 -14.29 5.14 6.12
N LYS A 85 -15.10 6.13 5.72
CA LYS A 85 -15.95 6.01 4.52
C LYS A 85 -15.17 6.28 3.24
N SER A 86 -14.05 6.98 3.32
CA SER A 86 -13.22 7.31 2.16
C SER A 86 -11.87 6.62 2.25
N ARG A 87 -11.15 6.59 1.13
CA ARG A 87 -9.80 6.05 1.08
C ARG A 87 -8.77 6.97 1.73
N GLY A 88 -9.10 8.26 1.89
CA GLY A 88 -8.16 9.23 2.43
C GLY A 88 -6.94 9.43 1.52
N ALA A 89 -5.88 10.02 2.09
CA ALA A 89 -4.68 10.37 1.34
C ALA A 89 -3.44 9.56 1.76
N LYS A 90 -3.56 8.68 2.76
CA LYS A 90 -2.41 7.94 3.28
C LYS A 90 -2.15 6.68 2.49
N ARG A 91 -0.89 6.48 2.10
CA ARG A 91 -0.48 5.33 1.28
C ARG A 91 0.87 4.80 1.74
N ILE A 92 1.12 3.53 1.46
CA ILE A 92 2.48 2.98 1.45
C ILE A 92 2.80 2.68 -0.01
N VAL A 93 4.03 3.02 -0.42
CA VAL A 93 4.56 2.70 -1.74
C VAL A 93 5.85 1.94 -1.51
N PHE A 94 5.95 0.75 -2.06
CA PHE A 94 7.14 -0.08 -1.83
C PHE A 94 7.69 -0.62 -3.14
N SER A 95 9.01 -0.81 -3.17
CA SER A 95 9.70 -1.30 -4.36
C SER A 95 9.88 -2.81 -4.28
N ASN A 96 10.13 -3.41 -5.44
CA ASN A 96 10.44 -4.84 -5.52
C ASN A 96 11.83 -5.19 -4.98
N ASP A 97 12.62 -4.19 -4.59
CA ASP A 97 13.97 -4.41 -4.06
C ASP A 97 14.16 -3.87 -2.64
N GLY A 98 13.08 -3.72 -1.87
CA GLY A 98 13.17 -3.52 -0.43
C GLY A 98 12.96 -2.11 0.10
N LEU A 99 12.64 -1.14 -0.75
CA LEU A 99 12.33 0.21 -0.28
C LEU A 99 10.86 0.30 0.09
N ILE A 100 10.57 0.84 1.28
CA ILE A 100 9.20 1.02 1.76
C ILE A 100 9.02 2.46 2.20
N TYR A 101 8.13 3.17 1.52
CA TYR A 101 7.86 4.59 1.73
C TYR A 101 6.45 4.81 2.24
N TYR A 102 6.27 5.87 3.01
CA TYR A 102 4.98 6.35 3.47
C TYR A 102 4.70 7.72 2.88
N THR A 103 3.45 7.97 2.48
CA THR A 103 2.98 9.32 2.13
C THR A 103 1.68 9.58 2.86
N GLU A 104 1.53 10.81 3.40
CA GLU A 104 0.30 11.23 4.07
C GLU A 104 -0.49 12.23 3.23
N ASP A 105 0.04 12.64 2.09
CA ASP A 105 -0.49 13.72 1.26
C ASP A 105 -0.75 13.30 -0.18
N HIS A 106 -1.12 12.05 -0.37
CA HIS A 106 -1.48 11.47 -1.67
C HIS A 106 -0.34 11.65 -2.69
N TYR A 107 0.86 11.20 -2.30
CA TYR A 107 2.04 11.12 -3.16
C TYR A 107 2.78 12.44 -3.41
N GLU A 108 2.48 13.49 -2.67
CA GLU A 108 3.20 14.76 -2.84
C GLU A 108 4.54 14.77 -2.14
N SER A 109 4.66 14.03 -1.03
CA SER A 109 5.92 13.84 -0.33
C SER A 109 5.99 12.43 0.24
N PHE A 110 7.21 11.95 0.53
CA PHE A 110 7.43 10.58 0.99
C PHE A 110 8.41 10.54 2.15
N GLU A 111 8.19 9.59 3.05
CA GLU A 111 9.11 9.28 4.13
C GLU A 111 9.57 7.83 3.97
N LEU A 112 10.89 7.61 3.96
CA LEU A 112 11.44 6.25 3.89
C LEU A 112 11.27 5.57 5.25
N LEU A 113 10.59 4.43 5.26
CA LEU A 113 10.39 3.65 6.49
C LEU A 113 11.38 2.50 6.62
N TYR A 114 11.67 1.81 5.52
CA TYR A 114 12.58 0.67 5.50
C TYR A 114 13.37 0.69 4.20
N GLY A 115 14.58 0.16 4.27
CA GLY A 115 15.43 -0.03 3.11
C GLY A 115 16.54 0.99 3.02
N ASP A 116 17.40 0.82 2.01
CA ASP A 116 18.55 1.68 1.76
C ASP A 116 18.43 2.22 0.34
N GLU A 117 18.37 3.53 0.21
CA GLU A 117 18.22 4.18 -1.10
C GLU A 117 19.49 4.09 -1.96
N GLY A 118 20.55 3.51 -1.40
CA GLY A 118 21.76 3.35 -2.09
C GLY A 118 22.72 4.48 -1.79
N ASP A 119 23.50 4.67 -2.01
CA ASP A 119 24.15 5.64 -1.90
C ASP A 119 24.73 6.04 -2.42
N GLY A 120 24.12 5.71 -2.47
CA GLY A 120 24.53 6.12 -3.12
C GLY A 120 25.49 6.27 -3.32
#